data_19a535b83013cd753ae250b97588feff
#
_entry.id   19a535b83013cd753ae250b97588feff
#
_cell.length_a   1.000
_cell.length_b   1.000
_cell.length_c   1.000
_cell.angle_alpha   90.00
_cell.angle_beta   90.00
_cell.angle_gamma   90.00
#
_symmetry.space_group_name_H-M   'P 1'
#
loop_
_entity.id
_entity.type
_entity.pdbx_description
1 polymer ?
#
loop_
_entity_poly.entity_id
_entity_poly.type
_entity_poly.pdbx_seq_one_letter_code
_entity_poly.pdbx_strand_id
1 'polypeptide(L)'
;MLGTTFYHGTLKKYVTLFGTLFNDLYINRTDSVHNVINTIKVPLQYAPREKVLARLETDPALDRPVAAILPRMAFEITTMSYAPGRKLPTINKNRKISNTANEFSYSYSPVPYDISFSLYIMVKNQEDGTQLLEQILPYFTPEWTSTINLIPELGIVQDVPLVLLNVTPQDTYEGDFQERRVITWTLDFIMKGYFYGPVRKSGVITLANTNFFDATLYDNIDDAVGVAPEVSTVTVEPGQLANGSPTSNASVSVDRNEITANSQYGYIVKLG
;
A
#
# COMPACT_ATOMS: atom_id res chain seq x y z
N MET A 1 -7.86 16.49 13.68
CA MET A 1 -7.07 15.35 13.18
C MET A 1 -7.47 14.91 11.76
N LEU A 2 -8.69 15.05 11.35
CA LEU A 2 -9.17 14.68 10.00
C LEU A 2 -9.14 15.81 8.98
N GLY A 3 -8.47 16.94 9.28
CA GLY A 3 -8.45 18.14 8.43
C GLY A 3 -7.41 18.18 7.32
N THR A 4 -6.56 17.15 7.19
CA THR A 4 -5.53 17.12 6.14
C THR A 4 -6.00 16.20 5.01
N THR A 5 -6.17 16.75 3.82
CA THR A 5 -6.52 15.96 2.63
C THR A 5 -5.27 15.25 2.12
N PHE A 6 -5.33 13.91 1.98
CA PHE A 6 -4.27 13.11 1.35
C PHE A 6 -4.88 11.91 0.64
N TYR A 7 -4.19 11.40 -0.38
CA TYR A 7 -4.63 10.23 -1.13
C TYR A 7 -3.42 9.47 -1.70
N HIS A 8 -3.13 8.30 -1.16
CA HIS A 8 -2.02 7.43 -1.62
C HIS A 8 -2.47 6.42 -2.68
N GLY A 9 -3.77 6.32 -2.94
CA GLY A 9 -4.33 5.34 -3.86
C GLY A 9 -4.14 3.89 -3.43
N THR A 10 -3.93 3.63 -2.13
CA THR A 10 -3.60 2.30 -1.60
C THR A 10 -4.66 1.26 -1.95
N LEU A 11 -5.93 1.58 -1.75
CA LEU A 11 -7.03 0.65 -2.09
C LEU A 11 -7.08 0.35 -3.59
N LYS A 12 -6.85 1.38 -4.44
CA LYS A 12 -6.77 1.19 -5.89
C LYS A 12 -5.62 0.26 -6.27
N LYS A 13 -4.47 0.38 -5.60
CA LYS A 13 -3.31 -0.51 -5.81
C LYS A 13 -3.65 -1.96 -5.44
N TYR A 14 -4.35 -2.19 -4.33
CA TYR A 14 -4.80 -3.52 -3.92
C TYR A 14 -5.79 -4.15 -4.91
N VAL A 15 -6.78 -3.38 -5.38
CA VAL A 15 -7.71 -3.82 -6.44
C VAL A 15 -6.98 -4.16 -7.74
N THR A 16 -6.03 -3.31 -8.13
CA THR A 16 -5.21 -3.56 -9.33
C THR A 16 -4.36 -4.82 -9.18
N LEU A 17 -3.71 -5.01 -8.02
CA LEU A 17 -2.93 -6.21 -7.75
C LEU A 17 -3.79 -7.48 -7.90
N PHE A 18 -4.96 -7.49 -7.24
CA PHE A 18 -5.88 -8.62 -7.32
C PHE A 18 -6.32 -8.88 -8.77
N GLY A 19 -6.70 -7.84 -9.50
CA GLY A 19 -7.09 -7.96 -10.90
C GLY A 19 -5.94 -8.45 -11.79
N THR A 20 -4.72 -8.01 -11.56
CA THR A 20 -3.55 -8.45 -12.34
C THR A 20 -3.25 -9.93 -12.13
N LEU A 21 -3.43 -10.44 -10.90
CA LEU A 21 -3.16 -11.83 -10.56
C LEU A 21 -4.04 -12.80 -11.36
N PHE A 22 -5.30 -12.45 -11.59
CA PHE A 22 -6.28 -13.32 -12.25
C PHE A 22 -6.60 -12.92 -13.70
N ASN A 23 -5.88 -11.96 -14.28
CA ASN A 23 -6.21 -11.43 -15.63
C ASN A 23 -5.79 -12.36 -16.78
N ASP A 24 -4.87 -13.29 -16.55
CA ASP A 24 -4.29 -14.14 -17.59
C ASP A 24 -4.66 -15.63 -17.42
N LEU A 25 -5.96 -15.90 -17.27
CA LEU A 25 -6.50 -17.25 -17.20
C LEU A 25 -7.15 -17.63 -18.54
N TYR A 26 -6.93 -18.88 -18.96
CA TYR A 26 -7.34 -19.39 -20.26
C TYR A 26 -8.09 -20.70 -20.12
N ILE A 27 -9.02 -20.95 -21.04
CA ILE A 27 -9.71 -22.23 -21.22
C ILE A 27 -9.26 -22.84 -22.53
N ASN A 28 -8.89 -24.11 -22.49
CA ASN A 28 -8.55 -24.89 -23.67
C ASN A 28 -9.73 -25.72 -24.11
N ARG A 29 -10.10 -25.60 -25.38
CA ARG A 29 -11.06 -26.51 -26.03
C ARG A 29 -10.30 -27.64 -26.67
N THR A 30 -10.62 -28.88 -26.33
CA THR A 30 -9.98 -30.08 -26.85
C THR A 30 -10.90 -30.86 -27.76
N ASP A 31 -10.33 -31.56 -28.70
CA ASP A 31 -11.02 -32.56 -29.56
C ASP A 31 -11.17 -33.89 -28.82
N SER A 32 -11.93 -34.81 -29.41
CA SER A 32 -12.13 -36.21 -28.91
C SER A 32 -10.81 -36.98 -28.69
N VAL A 33 -9.71 -36.54 -29.30
CA VAL A 33 -8.36 -37.10 -29.20
C VAL A 33 -7.46 -36.29 -28.23
N HIS A 34 -8.01 -35.35 -27.42
CA HIS A 34 -7.30 -34.49 -26.47
C HIS A 34 -6.34 -33.47 -27.10
N ASN A 35 -6.41 -33.18 -28.40
CA ASN A 35 -5.66 -32.09 -28.99
C ASN A 35 -6.35 -30.75 -28.73
N VAL A 36 -5.57 -29.71 -28.34
CA VAL A 36 -6.11 -28.37 -28.14
C VAL A 36 -6.49 -27.75 -29.48
N ILE A 37 -7.78 -27.50 -29.70
CA ILE A 37 -8.31 -26.87 -30.92
C ILE A 37 -8.28 -25.33 -30.78
N ASN A 38 -8.64 -24.81 -29.60
CA ASN A 38 -8.76 -23.37 -29.36
C ASN A 38 -8.46 -23.03 -27.91
N THR A 39 -7.78 -21.90 -27.69
CA THR A 39 -7.50 -21.34 -26.37
C THR A 39 -8.23 -20.02 -26.22
N ILE A 40 -9.09 -19.91 -25.22
CA ILE A 40 -9.95 -18.75 -24.97
C ILE A 40 -9.47 -18.04 -23.70
N LYS A 41 -9.08 -16.78 -23.82
CA LYS A 41 -8.80 -15.94 -22.66
C LYS A 41 -10.11 -15.59 -21.96
N VAL A 42 -10.17 -15.77 -20.64
CA VAL A 42 -11.36 -15.45 -19.84
C VAL A 42 -11.29 -14.00 -19.37
N PRO A 43 -12.23 -13.14 -19.79
CA PRO A 43 -12.21 -11.73 -19.40
C PRO A 43 -12.55 -11.56 -17.92
N LEU A 44 -11.77 -10.72 -17.24
CA LEU A 44 -11.95 -10.34 -15.83
C LEU A 44 -12.44 -8.90 -15.72
N GLN A 45 -13.37 -8.63 -14.80
CA GLN A 45 -13.83 -7.27 -14.50
C GLN A 45 -14.02 -7.04 -13.01
N TYR A 46 -13.81 -5.79 -12.55
CA TYR A 46 -14.19 -5.37 -11.20
C TYR A 46 -15.68 -4.99 -11.20
N ALA A 47 -16.51 -5.87 -10.68
CA ALA A 47 -17.95 -5.65 -10.59
C ALA A 47 -18.60 -6.62 -9.59
N PRO A 48 -19.67 -6.20 -8.90
CA PRO A 48 -20.51 -7.09 -8.12
C PRO A 48 -21.08 -8.22 -8.97
N ARG A 49 -21.21 -9.42 -8.37
CA ARG A 49 -21.79 -10.61 -9.01
C ARG A 49 -23.12 -10.30 -9.68
N GLU A 50 -24.04 -9.67 -8.97
CA GLU A 50 -25.40 -9.35 -9.42
C GLU A 50 -25.42 -8.51 -10.70
N LYS A 51 -24.50 -7.53 -10.79
CA LYS A 51 -24.38 -6.69 -11.99
C LYS A 51 -23.94 -7.49 -13.22
N VAL A 52 -23.12 -8.51 -13.02
CA VAL A 52 -22.68 -9.36 -14.14
C VAL A 52 -23.79 -10.31 -14.54
N LEU A 53 -24.50 -10.92 -13.59
CA LEU A 53 -25.67 -11.77 -13.85
C LEU A 53 -26.77 -10.98 -14.56
N ALA A 54 -27.12 -9.79 -14.06
CA ALA A 54 -28.12 -8.94 -14.71
C ALA A 54 -27.77 -8.60 -16.18
N ARG A 55 -26.47 -8.44 -16.50
CA ARG A 55 -26.04 -8.24 -17.89
C ARG A 55 -26.14 -9.50 -18.76
N LEU A 56 -26.10 -10.67 -18.15
CA LEU A 56 -26.32 -11.95 -18.85
C LEU A 56 -27.80 -12.19 -19.11
N GLU A 57 -28.67 -11.72 -18.20
CA GLU A 57 -30.13 -11.89 -18.26
C GLU A 57 -30.83 -10.82 -19.11
N THR A 58 -30.31 -9.58 -19.12
CA THR A 58 -30.96 -8.41 -19.73
C THR A 58 -30.62 -8.30 -21.22
N ASP A 59 -31.07 -9.22 -22.06
CA ASP A 59 -31.22 -8.94 -23.47
C ASP A 59 -32.52 -9.52 -24.03
N PRO A 60 -33.68 -8.88 -23.78
CA PRO A 60 -34.94 -9.27 -24.41
C PRO A 60 -35.10 -8.76 -25.84
N ALA A 61 -34.20 -7.88 -26.32
CA ALA A 61 -34.27 -7.34 -27.68
C ALA A 61 -33.24 -8.04 -28.58
N LEU A 62 -33.70 -8.88 -29.46
CA LEU A 62 -32.99 -9.65 -30.48
C LEU A 62 -32.08 -8.83 -31.44
N ASP A 63 -31.99 -7.52 -31.28
CA ASP A 63 -31.26 -6.61 -32.17
C ASP A 63 -29.84 -6.24 -31.71
N ARG A 64 -29.38 -6.68 -30.57
CA ARG A 64 -28.00 -6.46 -30.13
C ARG A 64 -27.28 -7.77 -29.83
N PRO A 65 -26.04 -7.95 -30.33
CA PRO A 65 -25.26 -9.13 -29.93
C PRO A 65 -25.09 -9.13 -28.42
N VAL A 66 -25.27 -10.30 -27.81
CA VAL A 66 -25.25 -10.55 -26.37
C VAL A 66 -24.19 -9.74 -25.66
N ALA A 67 -24.59 -8.87 -24.72
CA ALA A 67 -23.69 -7.93 -24.05
C ALA A 67 -22.62 -8.62 -23.18
N ALA A 68 -22.79 -9.91 -22.86
CA ALA A 68 -21.83 -10.71 -22.11
C ALA A 68 -21.84 -12.17 -22.56
N ILE A 69 -20.66 -12.67 -22.91
CA ILE A 69 -20.42 -14.08 -23.31
C ILE A 69 -19.75 -14.80 -22.15
N LEU A 70 -20.20 -16.03 -21.83
CA LEU A 70 -19.51 -16.95 -20.93
C LEU A 70 -18.42 -17.72 -21.71
N PRO A 71 -17.28 -18.04 -21.12
CA PRO A 71 -16.88 -17.86 -19.72
C PRO A 71 -16.48 -16.42 -19.36
N ARG A 72 -16.69 -16.02 -18.11
CA ARG A 72 -16.34 -14.69 -17.61
C ARG A 72 -16.00 -14.72 -16.13
N MET A 73 -15.14 -13.82 -15.70
CA MET A 73 -14.81 -13.63 -14.30
C MET A 73 -15.13 -12.21 -13.85
N ALA A 74 -15.52 -12.11 -12.59
CA ALA A 74 -15.70 -10.84 -11.90
C ALA A 74 -15.15 -10.91 -10.49
N PHE A 75 -14.75 -9.79 -9.92
CA PHE A 75 -14.33 -9.72 -8.54
C PHE A 75 -14.78 -8.42 -7.89
N GLU A 76 -14.93 -8.46 -6.58
CA GLU A 76 -15.27 -7.29 -5.77
C GLU A 76 -14.64 -7.37 -4.39
N ILE A 77 -14.58 -6.21 -3.70
CA ILE A 77 -14.30 -6.16 -2.27
C ILE A 77 -15.63 -6.36 -1.55
N THR A 78 -15.70 -7.38 -0.70
CA THR A 78 -16.89 -7.69 0.09
C THR A 78 -16.88 -7.03 1.45
N THR A 79 -15.76 -7.10 2.16
CA THR A 79 -15.61 -6.49 3.50
C THR A 79 -14.21 -5.96 3.73
N MET A 80 -14.09 -5.03 4.68
CA MET A 80 -12.82 -4.54 5.18
C MET A 80 -12.90 -4.50 6.70
N SER A 81 -12.02 -5.22 7.38
CA SER A 81 -11.97 -5.30 8.83
C SER A 81 -10.60 -4.91 9.38
N TYR A 82 -10.59 -4.23 10.52
CA TYR A 82 -9.35 -3.95 11.23
C TYR A 82 -8.74 -5.23 11.78
N ALA A 83 -7.42 -5.40 11.64
CA ALA A 83 -6.69 -6.59 12.09
C ALA A 83 -5.89 -6.32 13.38
N PRO A 84 -6.48 -6.48 14.59
CA PRO A 84 -5.83 -6.11 15.85
C PRO A 84 -4.56 -6.91 16.12
N GLY A 85 -4.48 -8.15 15.68
CA GLY A 85 -3.30 -9.01 15.87
C GLY A 85 -2.05 -8.54 15.11
N ARG A 86 -2.20 -7.66 14.11
CA ARG A 86 -1.11 -7.08 13.32
C ARG A 86 -0.83 -5.62 13.67
N LYS A 87 -1.44 -5.11 14.75
CA LYS A 87 -1.26 -3.72 15.18
C LYS A 87 0.21 -3.41 15.47
N LEU A 88 0.73 -2.34 14.86
CA LEU A 88 2.05 -1.79 15.12
C LEU A 88 2.00 -0.68 16.18
N PRO A 89 3.11 -0.42 16.91
CA PRO A 89 3.20 0.69 17.84
C PRO A 89 2.93 2.03 17.12
N THR A 90 2.06 2.85 17.68
CA THR A 90 1.63 4.14 17.07
C THR A 90 2.71 5.22 17.12
N ILE A 91 3.72 5.05 17.96
CA ILE A 91 4.83 6.02 18.17
C ILE A 91 5.85 5.94 17.03
N ASN A 92 6.00 4.79 16.39
CA ASN A 92 6.98 4.58 15.35
C ASN A 92 6.68 5.42 14.11
N LYS A 93 7.73 5.98 13.52
CA LYS A 93 7.67 6.80 12.31
C LYS A 93 8.59 6.20 11.24
N ASN A 94 8.06 5.99 10.06
CA ASN A 94 8.85 5.71 8.87
C ASN A 94 9.38 7.04 8.34
N ARG A 95 10.69 7.19 8.23
CA ARG A 95 11.36 8.44 7.85
C ARG A 95 12.18 8.22 6.59
N LYS A 96 12.20 9.24 5.72
CA LYS A 96 13.10 9.32 4.58
C LYS A 96 13.72 10.71 4.56
N ILE A 97 15.03 10.75 4.55
CA ILE A 97 15.82 12.00 4.53
C ILE A 97 15.91 12.46 3.07
N SER A 98 15.79 13.77 2.85
CA SER A 98 16.03 14.39 1.55
C SER A 98 17.53 14.47 1.27
N ASN A 99 17.94 14.21 0.03
CA ASN A 99 19.34 14.38 -0.38
C ASN A 99 19.70 15.83 -0.77
N THR A 100 18.70 16.68 -0.97
CA THR A 100 18.88 18.05 -1.53
C THR A 100 18.46 19.16 -0.56
N ALA A 101 17.81 18.83 0.55
CA ALA A 101 17.36 19.81 1.52
C ALA A 101 17.52 19.27 2.95
N ASN A 102 17.68 20.17 3.92
CA ASN A 102 17.71 19.83 5.35
C ASN A 102 16.31 19.52 5.88
N GLU A 103 15.61 18.66 5.16
CA GLU A 103 14.26 18.19 5.46
C GLU A 103 14.21 16.67 5.49
N PHE A 104 13.31 16.13 6.27
CA PHE A 104 12.92 14.73 6.20
C PHE A 104 11.41 14.57 6.08
N SER A 105 11.00 13.61 5.30
CA SER A 105 9.61 13.20 5.19
C SER A 105 9.34 12.03 6.13
N TYR A 106 8.20 12.02 6.79
CA TYR A 106 7.82 10.93 7.67
C TYR A 106 6.32 10.62 7.62
N SER A 107 6.00 9.37 7.89
CA SER A 107 4.66 8.90 8.16
C SER A 107 4.65 8.04 9.41
N TYR A 108 3.57 8.05 10.16
CA TYR A 108 3.41 7.16 11.30
C TYR A 108 3.21 5.72 10.84
N SER A 109 3.36 4.76 11.78
CA SER A 109 3.11 3.35 11.52
C SER A 109 1.74 3.16 10.86
N PRO A 110 1.65 2.24 9.89
CA PRO A 110 0.41 1.97 9.18
C PRO A 110 -0.59 1.23 10.05
N VAL A 111 -1.83 1.32 9.64
CA VAL A 111 -2.95 0.60 10.26
C VAL A 111 -3.23 -0.68 9.45
N PRO A 112 -3.20 -1.86 10.08
CA PRO A 112 -3.46 -3.13 9.40
C PRO A 112 -4.95 -3.35 9.17
N TYR A 113 -5.30 -3.78 7.97
CA TYR A 113 -6.66 -4.18 7.59
C TYR A 113 -6.64 -5.50 6.83
N ASP A 114 -7.64 -6.32 7.11
CA ASP A 114 -7.97 -7.49 6.33
C ASP A 114 -9.04 -7.09 5.32
N ILE A 115 -8.72 -7.24 4.04
CA ILE A 115 -9.59 -6.86 2.93
C ILE A 115 -10.06 -8.15 2.27
N SER A 116 -11.36 -8.43 2.37
CA SER A 116 -11.96 -9.61 1.76
C SER A 116 -12.30 -9.31 0.31
N PHE A 117 -11.87 -10.20 -0.57
CA PHE A 117 -12.21 -10.20 -1.98
C PHE A 117 -12.97 -11.48 -2.31
N SER A 118 -13.98 -11.37 -3.15
CA SER A 118 -14.62 -12.53 -3.76
C SER A 118 -14.40 -12.50 -5.28
N LEU A 119 -13.87 -13.60 -5.81
CA LEU A 119 -13.70 -13.83 -7.24
C LEU A 119 -14.82 -14.78 -7.70
N TYR A 120 -15.58 -14.34 -8.68
CA TYR A 120 -16.67 -15.09 -9.30
C TYR A 120 -16.24 -15.57 -10.67
N ILE A 121 -16.24 -16.89 -10.85
CA ILE A 121 -15.98 -17.53 -12.13
C ILE A 121 -17.32 -18.04 -12.66
N MET A 122 -17.78 -17.47 -13.75
CA MET A 122 -19.07 -17.78 -14.36
C MET A 122 -18.84 -18.54 -15.66
N VAL A 123 -19.35 -19.76 -15.73
CA VAL A 123 -19.16 -20.68 -16.86
C VAL A 123 -20.46 -21.33 -17.26
N LYS A 124 -20.54 -21.82 -18.50
CA LYS A 124 -21.67 -22.57 -19.01
C LYS A 124 -21.52 -24.07 -18.72
N ASN A 125 -20.29 -24.57 -18.77
CA ASN A 125 -19.97 -25.98 -18.61
C ASN A 125 -19.12 -26.19 -17.36
N GLN A 126 -19.35 -27.30 -16.66
CA GLN A 126 -18.57 -27.67 -15.46
C GLN A 126 -17.07 -27.81 -15.76
N GLU A 127 -16.72 -28.37 -16.93
CA GLU A 127 -15.33 -28.56 -17.37
C GLU A 127 -14.57 -27.25 -17.47
N ASP A 128 -15.19 -26.17 -17.97
CA ASP A 128 -14.57 -24.84 -18.03
C ASP A 128 -14.23 -24.30 -16.64
N GLY A 129 -15.14 -24.53 -15.66
CA GLY A 129 -14.94 -24.12 -14.29
C GLY A 129 -13.79 -24.86 -13.63
N THR A 130 -13.71 -26.18 -13.80
CA THR A 130 -12.63 -27.00 -13.22
C THR A 130 -11.27 -26.66 -13.83
N GLN A 131 -11.18 -26.43 -15.14
CA GLN A 131 -9.94 -25.98 -15.79
C GLN A 131 -9.42 -24.66 -15.18
N LEU A 132 -10.30 -23.70 -14.90
CA LEU A 132 -9.91 -22.43 -14.29
C LEU A 132 -9.49 -22.61 -12.82
N LEU A 133 -10.18 -23.47 -12.07
CA LEU A 133 -9.83 -23.75 -10.68
C LEU A 133 -8.45 -24.41 -10.58
N GLU A 134 -8.17 -25.39 -11.43
CA GLU A 134 -6.86 -26.06 -11.46
C GLU A 134 -5.71 -25.13 -11.83
N GLN A 135 -5.97 -24.03 -12.53
CA GLN A 135 -4.99 -22.99 -12.78
C GLN A 135 -4.76 -22.07 -11.59
N ILE A 136 -5.71 -21.94 -10.66
CA ILE A 136 -5.65 -21.03 -9.51
C ILE A 136 -5.16 -21.74 -8.25
N LEU A 137 -5.79 -22.87 -7.88
CA LEU A 137 -5.61 -23.51 -6.57
C LEU A 137 -4.16 -23.86 -6.21
N PRO A 138 -3.30 -24.36 -7.14
CA PRO A 138 -1.95 -24.77 -6.81
C PRO A 138 -1.04 -23.62 -6.33
N TYR A 139 -1.38 -22.36 -6.65
CA TYR A 139 -0.60 -21.20 -6.25
C TYR A 139 -0.86 -20.75 -4.81
N PHE A 140 -1.94 -21.26 -4.18
CA PHE A 140 -2.35 -20.88 -2.83
C PHE A 140 -2.07 -22.00 -1.83
N THR A 141 -0.87 -21.96 -1.19
CA THR A 141 -0.42 -22.98 -0.22
C THR A 141 -0.02 -22.37 1.13
N PRO A 142 -0.89 -21.82 1.95
CA PRO A 142 -2.23 -21.30 1.75
C PRO A 142 -2.27 -19.87 1.21
N GLU A 143 -1.12 -19.18 1.10
CA GLU A 143 -1.02 -17.78 0.71
C GLU A 143 -0.12 -17.56 -0.50
N TRP A 144 -0.45 -16.55 -1.26
CA TRP A 144 0.39 -15.98 -2.29
C TRP A 144 0.76 -14.54 -1.91
N THR A 145 2.04 -14.21 -1.97
CA THR A 145 2.53 -12.90 -1.54
C THR A 145 3.05 -12.09 -2.71
N SER A 146 2.65 -10.83 -2.78
CA SER A 146 3.17 -9.86 -3.74
C SER A 146 3.70 -8.62 -3.05
N THR A 147 4.72 -8.03 -3.64
CA THR A 147 5.35 -6.81 -3.16
C THR A 147 4.79 -5.59 -3.88
N ILE A 148 4.32 -4.61 -3.11
CA ILE A 148 3.74 -3.36 -3.63
C ILE A 148 4.45 -2.14 -3.07
N ASN A 149 4.73 -1.15 -3.93
CA ASN A 149 5.16 0.17 -3.49
C ASN A 149 3.92 1.00 -3.07
N LEU A 150 3.67 1.06 -1.77
CA LEU A 150 2.50 1.74 -1.21
C LEU A 150 2.67 3.25 -1.18
N ILE A 151 3.85 3.74 -0.73
CA ILE A 151 4.17 5.18 -0.67
C ILE A 151 5.50 5.43 -1.38
N PRO A 152 5.47 5.81 -2.68
CA PRO A 152 6.68 6.08 -3.45
C PRO A 152 7.55 7.21 -2.85
N GLU A 153 6.92 8.23 -2.26
CA GLU A 153 7.60 9.37 -1.64
C GLU A 153 8.55 8.94 -0.51
N LEU A 154 8.11 7.99 0.31
CA LEU A 154 8.91 7.42 1.40
C LEU A 154 9.70 6.18 0.98
N GLY A 155 9.47 5.66 -0.24
CA GLY A 155 10.05 4.40 -0.71
C GLY A 155 9.55 3.19 0.08
N ILE A 156 8.33 3.25 0.60
CA ILE A 156 7.75 2.16 1.40
C ILE A 156 7.23 1.09 0.48
N VAL A 157 7.96 0.00 0.44
CA VAL A 157 7.61 -1.24 -0.27
C VAL A 157 7.13 -2.25 0.76
N GLN A 158 5.97 -2.85 0.51
CA GLN A 158 5.31 -3.75 1.46
C GLN A 158 4.92 -5.05 0.77
N ASP A 159 5.18 -6.17 1.43
CA ASP A 159 4.67 -7.46 1.04
C ASP A 159 3.23 -7.62 1.51
N VAL A 160 2.38 -8.00 0.56
CA VAL A 160 0.94 -8.13 0.77
C VAL A 160 0.54 -9.57 0.50
N PRO A 161 0.33 -10.37 1.54
CA PRO A 161 -0.16 -11.74 1.40
C PRO A 161 -1.65 -11.76 1.05
N LEU A 162 -1.99 -12.63 0.11
CA LEU A 162 -3.34 -12.97 -0.31
C LEU A 162 -3.61 -14.43 0.05
N VAL A 163 -4.56 -14.68 0.92
CA VAL A 163 -4.91 -16.00 1.44
C VAL A 163 -6.23 -16.45 0.83
N LEU A 164 -6.27 -17.63 0.24
CA LEU A 164 -7.51 -18.26 -0.19
C LEU A 164 -8.18 -18.93 1.01
N LEU A 165 -9.43 -18.57 1.27
CA LEU A 165 -10.21 -19.09 2.40
C LEU A 165 -11.13 -20.25 2.01
N ASN A 166 -11.89 -20.02 0.94
CA ASN A 166 -12.99 -20.91 0.58
C ASN A 166 -13.22 -20.92 -0.93
N VAL A 167 -13.75 -22.04 -1.43
CA VAL A 167 -14.19 -22.22 -2.81
C VAL A 167 -15.58 -22.86 -2.78
N THR A 168 -16.59 -22.13 -3.26
CA THR A 168 -17.99 -22.58 -3.21
C THR A 168 -18.56 -22.63 -4.62
N PRO A 169 -18.98 -23.82 -5.10
CA PRO A 169 -19.75 -23.93 -6.34
C PRO A 169 -21.22 -23.58 -6.10
N GLN A 170 -21.81 -22.88 -7.06
CA GLN A 170 -23.24 -22.61 -7.10
C GLN A 170 -23.75 -22.84 -8.52
N ASP A 171 -24.70 -23.72 -8.67
CA ASP A 171 -25.42 -23.99 -9.94
C ASP A 171 -26.80 -23.35 -9.84
N THR A 172 -27.10 -22.39 -10.69
CA THR A 172 -28.41 -21.74 -10.79
C THR A 172 -29.22 -22.45 -11.87
N TYR A 173 -29.65 -23.65 -11.60
CA TYR A 173 -30.58 -24.36 -12.45
C TYR A 173 -31.96 -24.40 -11.77
N GLU A 174 -32.83 -23.47 -12.11
CA GLU A 174 -34.24 -23.47 -11.73
C GLU A 174 -35.07 -23.81 -12.96
N GLY A 175 -35.18 -25.07 -13.26
CA GLY A 175 -36.33 -25.81 -13.81
C GLY A 175 -36.97 -25.41 -15.14
N ASP A 176 -36.61 -24.37 -15.83
CA ASP A 176 -37.24 -23.99 -17.10
C ASP A 176 -36.27 -24.13 -18.29
N PHE A 177 -36.71 -24.75 -19.39
CA PHE A 177 -35.90 -25.01 -20.59
C PHE A 177 -35.45 -23.72 -21.33
N GLN A 178 -35.96 -22.55 -20.93
CA GLN A 178 -35.64 -21.26 -21.52
C GLN A 178 -34.56 -20.48 -20.77
N GLU A 179 -34.26 -20.83 -19.54
CA GLU A 179 -33.24 -20.13 -18.76
C GLU A 179 -31.83 -20.63 -19.10
N ARG A 180 -30.91 -19.65 -19.22
CA ARG A 180 -29.50 -19.94 -19.46
C ARG A 180 -28.87 -20.46 -18.17
N ARG A 181 -28.48 -21.73 -18.15
CA ARG A 181 -27.70 -22.31 -17.04
C ARG A 181 -26.36 -21.57 -16.90
N VAL A 182 -26.12 -21.04 -15.69
CA VAL A 182 -24.85 -20.43 -15.31
C VAL A 182 -24.32 -21.14 -14.07
N ILE A 183 -23.16 -21.75 -14.20
CA ILE A 183 -22.43 -22.32 -13.06
C ILE A 183 -21.48 -21.25 -12.56
N THR A 184 -21.61 -20.87 -11.29
CA THR A 184 -20.77 -19.86 -10.65
C THR A 184 -19.90 -20.52 -9.59
N TRP A 185 -18.59 -20.33 -9.69
CA TRP A 185 -17.63 -20.67 -8.63
C TRP A 185 -17.25 -19.38 -7.91
N THR A 186 -17.45 -19.36 -6.60
CA THR A 186 -17.06 -18.23 -5.74
C THR A 186 -15.82 -18.63 -4.96
N LEU A 187 -14.75 -17.87 -5.12
CA LEU A 187 -13.50 -18.01 -4.38
C LEU A 187 -13.36 -16.80 -3.47
N ASP A 188 -13.28 -17.06 -2.17
CA ASP A 188 -13.14 -16.02 -1.16
C ASP A 188 -11.69 -15.91 -0.69
N PHE A 189 -11.17 -14.68 -0.72
CA PHE A 189 -9.79 -14.37 -0.36
C PHE A 189 -9.74 -13.31 0.74
N ILE A 190 -8.70 -13.37 1.56
CA ILE A 190 -8.31 -12.27 2.45
C ILE A 190 -6.94 -11.73 2.03
N MET A 191 -6.90 -10.44 1.73
CA MET A 191 -5.68 -9.68 1.49
C MET A 191 -5.29 -8.94 2.77
N LYS A 192 -4.09 -9.21 3.28
CA LYS A 192 -3.57 -8.57 4.51
C LYS A 192 -2.91 -7.24 4.16
N GLY A 193 -3.69 -6.17 4.09
CA GLY A 193 -3.24 -4.85 3.70
C GLY A 193 -2.84 -3.94 4.87
N TYR A 194 -2.20 -2.81 4.52
CA TYR A 194 -1.82 -1.74 5.43
C TYR A 194 -2.23 -0.39 4.85
N PHE A 195 -2.79 0.49 5.68
CA PHE A 195 -3.12 1.86 5.31
C PHE A 195 -2.22 2.83 6.06
N TYR A 196 -1.58 3.71 5.32
CA TYR A 196 -0.69 4.75 5.84
C TYR A 196 -1.43 6.07 5.95
N GLY A 197 -1.10 6.83 6.99
CA GLY A 197 -1.55 8.21 7.16
C GLY A 197 -0.82 9.19 6.22
N PRO A 198 -1.08 10.50 6.38
CA PRO A 198 -0.44 11.52 5.56
C PRO A 198 1.08 11.54 5.76
N VAL A 199 1.80 11.80 4.67
CA VAL A 199 3.23 12.09 4.72
C VAL A 199 3.41 13.54 5.17
N ARG A 200 4.22 13.73 6.20
CA ARG A 200 4.57 15.05 6.75
C ARG A 200 6.04 15.34 6.51
N LYS A 201 6.36 16.60 6.35
CA LYS A 201 7.73 17.10 6.24
C LYS A 201 8.11 17.81 7.53
N SER A 202 9.37 17.71 7.92
CA SER A 202 9.94 18.42 9.05
C SER A 202 11.37 18.80 8.72
N GLY A 203 11.79 19.98 9.16
CA GLY A 203 13.18 20.40 9.05
C GLY A 203 14.09 19.63 10.00
N VAL A 204 15.36 19.55 9.64
CA VAL A 204 16.43 19.02 10.49
C VAL A 204 17.01 20.18 11.28
N ILE A 205 17.29 19.95 12.56
CA ILE A 205 17.99 20.93 13.40
C ILE A 205 19.45 20.95 12.94
N THR A 206 19.89 22.09 12.37
CA THR A 206 21.26 22.31 11.89
C THR A 206 22.07 23.17 12.83
N LEU A 207 21.43 23.78 13.83
CA LEU A 207 22.09 24.64 14.83
C LEU A 207 21.36 24.50 16.16
N ALA A 208 22.09 24.21 17.22
CA ALA A 208 21.62 24.32 18.60
C ALA A 208 22.42 25.39 19.31
N ASN A 209 21.73 26.41 19.80
CA ASN A 209 22.33 27.50 20.56
C ASN A 209 21.77 27.47 21.97
N THR A 210 22.67 27.48 22.96
CA THR A 210 22.32 27.48 24.38
C THR A 210 23.03 28.66 25.03
N ASN A 211 22.24 29.62 25.49
CA ASN A 211 22.75 30.82 26.18
C ASN A 211 22.59 30.64 27.69
N PHE A 212 23.62 30.92 28.41
CA PHE A 212 23.65 30.92 29.86
C PHE A 212 23.58 32.35 30.39
N PHE A 213 22.68 32.58 31.33
CA PHE A 213 22.45 33.89 31.93
C PHE A 213 22.78 33.87 33.40
N ASP A 214 23.33 34.97 33.93
CA ASP A 214 23.54 35.12 35.36
C ASP A 214 22.25 35.59 36.03
N ALA A 215 21.59 34.66 36.72
CA ALA A 215 20.40 34.91 37.48
C ALA A 215 20.64 35.17 38.97
N THR A 216 21.88 35.30 39.40
CA THR A 216 22.21 35.48 40.82
C THR A 216 21.66 36.77 41.44
N LEU A 217 21.33 37.76 40.62
CA LEU A 217 20.76 39.04 41.04
C LEU A 217 19.22 39.04 41.12
N TYR A 218 18.58 37.90 40.82
CA TYR A 218 17.13 37.82 40.73
C TYR A 218 16.60 36.78 41.74
N ASP A 219 15.58 37.14 42.50
CA ASP A 219 14.95 36.24 43.50
C ASP A 219 14.10 35.17 42.85
N ASN A 220 13.59 35.40 41.63
CA ASN A 220 12.80 34.47 40.83
C ASN A 220 13.37 34.34 39.41
N ILE A 221 13.30 33.11 38.86
CA ILE A 221 13.73 32.84 37.48
C ILE A 221 12.90 33.61 36.46
N ASP A 222 11.61 33.79 36.73
CA ASP A 222 10.72 34.53 35.82
C ASP A 222 11.11 36.03 35.68
N ASP A 223 11.65 36.63 36.73
CA ASP A 223 12.14 38.03 36.70
C ASP A 223 13.47 38.18 35.96
N ALA A 224 14.22 37.09 35.84
CA ALA A 224 15.50 37.04 35.12
C ALA A 224 15.34 36.84 33.62
N VAL A 225 14.21 36.27 33.17
CA VAL A 225 13.99 35.95 31.76
C VAL A 225 13.98 37.21 30.89
N GLY A 226 14.94 37.28 29.96
CA GLY A 226 15.06 38.39 29.00
C GLY A 226 15.74 39.65 29.53
N VAL A 227 16.14 39.69 30.83
CA VAL A 227 16.78 40.83 31.46
C VAL A 227 18.19 40.51 32.01
N ALA A 228 18.38 39.26 32.45
CA ALA A 228 19.67 38.83 33.01
C ALA A 228 20.80 38.90 31.96
N PRO A 229 22.02 39.35 32.35
CA PRO A 229 23.15 39.42 31.44
C PRO A 229 23.56 38.01 30.99
N GLU A 230 23.83 37.85 29.70
CA GLU A 230 24.38 36.63 29.13
C GLU A 230 25.84 36.47 29.55
N VAL A 231 26.17 35.31 30.11
CA VAL A 231 27.51 35.00 30.63
C VAL A 231 28.31 34.17 29.62
N SER A 232 27.65 33.22 28.98
CA SER A 232 28.30 32.41 27.95
C SER A 232 27.28 31.80 26.99
N THR A 233 27.74 31.47 25.79
CA THR A 233 26.95 30.81 24.75
C THR A 233 27.64 29.52 24.35
N VAL A 234 26.87 28.43 24.24
CA VAL A 234 27.34 27.19 23.65
C VAL A 234 26.58 26.94 22.36
N THR A 235 27.29 26.93 21.24
CA THR A 235 26.74 26.67 19.92
C THR A 235 27.23 25.33 19.41
N VAL A 236 26.30 24.48 19.02
CA VAL A 236 26.57 23.14 18.43
C VAL A 236 26.07 23.15 16.99
N GLU A 237 26.96 22.85 16.06
CA GLU A 237 26.65 22.75 14.63
C GLU A 237 27.32 21.52 13.99
N PRO A 238 26.82 20.99 12.84
CA PRO A 238 27.46 19.90 12.14
C PRO A 238 28.78 20.35 11.51
N GLY A 239 29.78 19.47 11.50
CA GLY A 239 31.07 19.71 10.87
C GLY A 239 31.44 18.63 9.87
N GLN A 240 31.81 19.04 8.64
CA GLN A 240 32.23 18.16 7.56
C GLN A 240 33.37 18.77 6.78
N LEU A 241 34.32 17.94 6.39
CA LEU A 241 35.39 18.36 5.47
C LEU A 241 34.88 18.38 4.01
N ALA A 242 35.55 19.11 3.14
CA ALA A 242 35.22 19.17 1.71
C ALA A 242 35.22 17.79 1.01
N ASN A 243 35.92 16.80 1.57
CA ASN A 243 35.95 15.43 1.08
C ASN A 243 34.78 14.56 1.60
N GLY A 244 33.86 15.15 2.37
CA GLY A 244 32.71 14.44 2.94
C GLY A 244 32.97 13.74 4.28
N SER A 245 34.19 13.79 4.84
CA SER A 245 34.49 13.17 6.13
C SER A 245 34.04 14.03 7.30
N PRO A 246 33.57 13.44 8.42
CA PRO A 246 33.16 14.19 9.60
C PRO A 246 34.32 14.88 10.26
N THR A 247 34.12 16.10 10.81
CA THR A 247 35.12 16.86 11.57
C THR A 247 34.48 17.57 12.75
N SER A 248 35.26 17.74 13.82
CA SER A 248 34.92 18.59 14.97
C SER A 248 35.65 19.95 14.91
N ASN A 249 36.49 20.17 13.89
CA ASN A 249 37.28 21.39 13.78
C ASN A 249 36.58 22.44 12.91
N ALA A 250 36.16 23.53 13.53
CA ALA A 250 35.46 24.64 12.86
C ALA A 250 36.24 25.28 11.72
N SER A 251 37.60 25.32 11.82
CA SER A 251 38.44 26.04 10.85
C SER A 251 38.53 25.35 9.47
N VAL A 252 38.23 24.06 9.38
CA VAL A 252 38.36 23.27 8.15
C VAL A 252 37.01 22.68 7.67
N SER A 253 35.95 22.96 8.42
CA SER A 253 34.60 22.52 8.04
C SER A 253 34.06 23.36 6.89
N VAL A 254 33.33 22.74 5.99
CA VAL A 254 32.46 23.42 5.02
C VAL A 254 31.32 24.12 5.76
N ASP A 255 30.67 25.08 5.09
CA ASP A 255 29.51 25.76 5.68
C ASP A 255 28.41 24.77 6.07
N ARG A 256 27.79 24.99 7.23
CA ARG A 256 26.70 24.14 7.74
C ARG A 256 25.52 24.01 6.78
N ASN A 257 25.29 25.03 5.94
CA ASN A 257 24.21 25.03 4.96
C ASN A 257 24.51 24.12 3.76
N GLU A 258 25.77 23.75 3.55
CA GLU A 258 26.21 22.79 2.52
C GLU A 258 26.12 21.35 3.01
N ILE A 259 26.04 21.12 4.33
CA ILE A 259 25.94 19.81 4.94
C ILE A 259 24.48 19.36 4.91
N THR A 260 24.19 18.29 4.17
CA THR A 260 22.84 17.74 4.10
C THR A 260 22.55 16.76 5.25
N ALA A 261 21.30 16.58 5.59
CA ALA A 261 20.86 15.65 6.65
C ALA A 261 21.29 14.18 6.41
N ASN A 262 21.63 13.83 5.17
CA ASN A 262 22.10 12.49 4.79
C ASN A 262 23.64 12.37 4.74
N SER A 263 24.35 13.47 4.95
CA SER A 263 25.81 13.49 4.98
C SER A 263 26.35 12.88 6.29
N GLN A 264 27.54 12.31 6.24
CA GLN A 264 28.28 11.96 7.46
C GLN A 264 28.90 13.23 8.02
N TYR A 265 28.64 13.58 9.26
CA TYR A 265 29.16 14.77 9.91
C TYR A 265 29.56 14.53 11.36
N GLY A 266 30.52 15.28 11.84
CA GLY A 266 30.87 15.41 13.26
C GLY A 266 30.13 16.60 13.90
N TYR A 267 30.45 16.90 15.14
CA TYR A 267 29.87 18.03 15.86
C TYR A 267 30.96 19.05 16.20
N ILE A 268 30.71 20.28 15.81
CA ILE A 268 31.54 21.44 16.20
C ILE A 268 30.85 22.11 17.38
N VAL A 269 31.60 22.27 18.49
CA VAL A 269 31.14 22.97 19.68
C VAL A 269 31.94 24.27 19.77
N LYS A 270 31.25 25.41 19.75
CA LYS A 270 31.81 26.74 19.93
C LYS A 270 31.35 27.29 21.28
N LEU A 271 32.28 27.79 22.06
CA LEU A 271 32.04 28.50 23.32
C LEU A 271 32.25 29.99 23.06
N GLY A 272 31.25 30.81 23.36
CA GLY A 272 31.29 32.26 23.24
C GLY A 272 31.10 32.94 24.60
#